data_c0c1b3b1b9529d79071caee54f9f1a44
#
_entry.id   c0c1b3b1b9529d79071caee54f9f1a44
#
_cell.length_a   1.000
_cell.length_b   1.000
_cell.length_c   1.000
_cell.angle_alpha   90.00
_cell.angle_beta   90.00
_cell.angle_gamma   90.00
#
_symmetry.space_group_name_H-M   'P 1'
#
loop_
_entity.id
_entity.type
_entity.pdbx_description
1 polymer ?
#
loop_
_entity_poly.entity_id
_entity_poly.type
_entity_poly.pdbx_seq_one_letter_code
_entity_poly.pdbx_strand_id
1 'polypeptide(L)'
;MKKVKYFYNTQTLKYEKLVVSLRVKILRILGFVSAAIVTGAIFLSVAYRLVDSPKEKSLRRDLEGMKEKYDALQGRMREVKGKLAELEERDNEIYRVIFEASPIPDSTRMGKVKRDEEAAQLQSFASSEIIASTSVLLKELDNRVKAQEASYNEIDKMVKNKQQMLASIPAIQPVSNKDLKHIASGFGYRIDPIYKTMKYHAGLDFAAPSGTPIYATGDGTVEEASLSDVGYGNHVIIRHGYGYKTLYGHMLRMKVKAGQAVKRGDVLGWVGSTGKSTGPHCHYEVIKNGDKVDPVYFFFNDLTPEQFDRMLKMARSGNQSFD
;
A
#
# COMPACT_ATOMS: atom_id res chain seq x y z
N MET A 1 16.92 -45.88 89.61
CA MET A 1 16.24 -46.98 90.36
C MET A 1 15.00 -47.44 89.61
N LYS A 2 14.90 -48.72 89.25
CA LYS A 2 13.73 -49.34 88.62
C LYS A 2 12.61 -49.45 89.68
N LYS A 3 11.53 -48.72 89.59
CA LYS A 3 10.34 -48.81 90.45
C LYS A 3 9.71 -50.20 90.21
N VAL A 4 9.78 -51.08 91.25
CA VAL A 4 9.13 -52.37 91.26
C VAL A 4 7.74 -52.20 91.73
N LYS A 5 6.72 -52.61 90.97
CA LYS A 5 5.29 -52.59 91.36
C LYS A 5 4.95 -53.89 91.94
N TYR A 6 4.22 -53.85 93.10
CA TYR A 6 3.66 -55.03 93.85
C TYR A 6 2.13 -54.92 93.79
N PHE A 7 1.44 -56.02 93.71
CA PHE A 7 0.01 -56.17 93.90
C PHE A 7 -0.28 -57.06 95.12
N TYR A 8 -1.31 -56.77 95.84
CA TYR A 8 -1.69 -57.61 96.97
C TYR A 8 -2.55 -58.78 96.45
N ASN A 9 -2.03 -60.01 96.67
CA ASN A 9 -2.77 -61.20 96.29
C ASN A 9 -3.68 -61.63 97.45
N THR A 10 -4.96 -61.52 97.26
CA THR A 10 -6.02 -61.79 98.25
C THR A 10 -6.11 -63.30 98.60
N GLN A 11 -5.57 -64.22 97.79
CA GLN A 11 -5.61 -65.62 98.07
C GLN A 11 -4.37 -66.05 98.91
N THR A 12 -3.21 -65.45 98.66
CA THR A 12 -1.93 -65.79 99.40
C THR A 12 -1.73 -64.81 100.58
N LEU A 13 -2.53 -63.78 100.73
CA LEU A 13 -2.43 -62.71 101.73
C LEU A 13 -1.03 -62.01 101.79
N LYS A 14 -0.34 -61.99 100.66
CA LYS A 14 1.02 -61.41 100.55
C LYS A 14 1.19 -60.45 99.36
N TYR A 15 2.08 -59.49 99.48
CA TYR A 15 2.43 -58.61 98.33
C TYR A 15 3.37 -59.38 97.37
N GLU A 16 2.90 -59.62 96.18
CA GLU A 16 3.61 -60.27 95.12
C GLU A 16 4.12 -59.28 94.09
N LYS A 17 5.28 -59.52 93.61
CA LYS A 17 5.90 -58.66 92.61
C LYS A 17 5.24 -58.80 91.24
N LEU A 18 4.75 -57.76 90.72
CA LEU A 18 4.07 -57.71 89.40
C LEU A 18 5.09 -57.97 88.31
N VAL A 19 5.29 -59.25 87.93
CA VAL A 19 6.21 -59.61 86.85
C VAL A 19 5.44 -59.56 85.51
N VAL A 20 5.64 -58.48 84.76
CA VAL A 20 5.00 -58.40 83.40
C VAL A 20 5.79 -59.29 82.48
N SER A 21 5.09 -60.26 81.86
CA SER A 21 5.74 -61.20 80.93
C SER A 21 6.42 -60.55 79.79
N LEU A 22 7.47 -61.11 79.27
CA LEU A 22 8.22 -60.56 78.13
C LEU A 22 7.33 -60.30 76.91
N ARG A 23 6.37 -61.18 76.70
CA ARG A 23 5.36 -61.08 75.62
C ARG A 23 4.50 -59.77 75.72
N VAL A 24 4.06 -59.42 76.92
CA VAL A 24 3.26 -58.20 77.14
C VAL A 24 4.13 -56.94 76.96
N LYS A 25 5.41 -56.98 77.30
CA LYS A 25 6.36 -55.85 77.03
C LYS A 25 6.58 -55.66 75.57
N ILE A 26 6.83 -56.80 74.81
CA ILE A 26 6.98 -56.75 73.36
C ILE A 26 5.70 -56.24 72.68
N LEU A 27 4.53 -56.74 73.09
CA LEU A 27 3.25 -56.28 72.54
C LEU A 27 3.00 -54.77 72.77
N ARG A 28 3.39 -54.20 73.93
CA ARG A 28 3.27 -52.77 74.20
C ARG A 28 4.23 -51.94 73.33
N ILE A 29 5.47 -52.44 73.15
CA ILE A 29 6.44 -51.79 72.27
C ILE A 29 5.93 -51.81 70.82
N LEU A 30 5.45 -52.99 70.38
CA LEU A 30 4.94 -53.15 69.04
C LEU A 30 3.69 -52.26 68.77
N GLY A 31 2.78 -52.19 69.77
CA GLY A 31 1.62 -51.29 69.71
C GLY A 31 1.99 -49.83 69.66
N PHE A 32 3.01 -49.41 70.42
CA PHE A 32 3.51 -48.00 70.35
C PHE A 32 4.18 -47.72 69.01
N VAL A 33 4.98 -48.62 68.48
CA VAL A 33 5.64 -48.47 67.17
C VAL A 33 4.63 -48.44 66.05
N SER A 34 3.62 -49.34 66.07
CA SER A 34 2.55 -49.33 65.05
C SER A 34 1.70 -48.04 65.09
N ALA A 35 1.35 -47.56 66.30
CA ALA A 35 0.65 -46.30 66.44
C ALA A 35 1.51 -45.11 65.91
N ALA A 36 2.79 -45.09 66.19
CA ALA A 36 3.71 -44.05 65.68
C ALA A 36 3.85 -44.11 64.16
N ILE A 37 3.87 -45.30 63.56
CA ILE A 37 3.90 -45.44 62.09
C ILE A 37 2.59 -44.94 61.47
N VAL A 38 1.44 -45.34 62.03
CA VAL A 38 0.13 -44.91 61.51
C VAL A 38 -0.04 -43.39 61.63
N THR A 39 0.30 -42.80 62.79
CA THR A 39 0.20 -41.34 62.96
C THR A 39 1.17 -40.61 62.05
N GLY A 40 2.39 -41.13 61.86
CA GLY A 40 3.37 -40.60 60.90
C GLY A 40 2.88 -40.65 59.44
N ALA A 41 2.26 -41.77 59.05
CA ALA A 41 1.71 -41.92 57.71
C ALA A 41 0.50 -40.96 57.46
N ILE A 42 -0.38 -40.78 58.47
CA ILE A 42 -1.44 -39.81 58.38
C ILE A 42 -0.91 -38.40 58.27
N PHE A 43 0.08 -38.05 59.10
CA PHE A 43 0.71 -36.69 59.05
C PHE A 43 1.38 -36.45 57.72
N LEU A 44 2.13 -37.41 57.19
CA LEU A 44 2.73 -37.32 55.86
C LEU A 44 1.69 -37.18 54.74
N SER A 45 0.62 -37.94 54.82
CA SER A 45 -0.48 -37.86 53.83
C SER A 45 -1.19 -36.48 53.83
N VAL A 46 -1.42 -35.93 55.03
CA VAL A 46 -1.98 -34.58 55.17
C VAL A 46 -0.99 -33.50 54.71
N ALA A 47 0.26 -33.61 55.08
CA ALA A 47 1.30 -32.69 54.67
C ALA A 47 1.49 -32.70 53.13
N TYR A 48 1.45 -33.89 52.50
CA TYR A 48 1.51 -34.03 51.04
C TYR A 48 0.31 -33.42 50.32
N ARG A 49 -0.87 -33.37 50.95
CA ARG A 49 -2.04 -32.71 50.38
C ARG A 49 -2.07 -31.20 50.61
N LEU A 50 -1.49 -30.67 51.69
CA LEU A 50 -1.56 -29.27 52.08
C LEU A 50 -0.33 -28.46 51.63
N VAL A 51 0.80 -29.12 51.39
CA VAL A 51 2.05 -28.44 51.02
C VAL A 51 2.45 -28.87 49.63
N ASP A 52 2.29 -27.92 48.65
CA ASP A 52 2.79 -28.13 47.31
C ASP A 52 4.30 -28.46 47.30
N SER A 53 4.67 -29.47 46.55
CA SER A 53 6.10 -29.82 46.40
C SER A 53 6.89 -28.64 45.76
N PRO A 54 8.18 -28.48 46.02
CA PRO A 54 8.98 -27.44 45.37
C PRO A 54 8.89 -27.48 43.84
N LYS A 55 8.75 -28.66 43.26
CA LYS A 55 8.59 -28.88 41.83
C LYS A 55 7.21 -28.39 41.33
N GLU A 56 6.17 -28.61 42.12
CA GLU A 56 4.80 -28.16 41.81
C GLU A 56 4.68 -26.64 41.86
N LYS A 57 5.32 -26.00 42.85
CA LYS A 57 5.43 -24.53 42.93
C LYS A 57 6.19 -23.93 41.74
N SER A 58 7.28 -24.58 41.31
CA SER A 58 8.02 -24.16 40.11
C SER A 58 7.12 -24.27 38.86
N LEU A 59 6.45 -25.42 38.68
CA LEU A 59 5.61 -25.66 37.53
C LEU A 59 4.42 -24.70 37.45
N ARG A 60 3.81 -24.36 38.58
CA ARG A 60 2.73 -23.36 38.64
C ARG A 60 3.23 -21.95 38.26
N ARG A 61 4.43 -21.54 38.76
CA ARG A 61 5.02 -20.24 38.38
C ARG A 61 5.35 -20.19 36.89
N ASP A 62 5.87 -21.29 36.34
CA ASP A 62 6.20 -21.36 34.91
C ASP A 62 4.92 -21.29 34.06
N LEU A 63 3.86 -21.95 34.51
CA LEU A 63 2.54 -21.92 33.86
C LEU A 63 1.88 -20.53 33.91
N GLU A 64 1.95 -19.85 35.07
CA GLU A 64 1.49 -18.47 35.22
C GLU A 64 2.27 -17.51 34.32
N GLY A 65 3.61 -17.63 34.31
CA GLY A 65 4.45 -16.82 33.44
C GLY A 65 4.23 -17.08 31.95
N MET A 66 3.93 -18.32 31.56
CA MET A 66 3.52 -18.64 30.18
C MET A 66 2.17 -18.04 29.84
N LYS A 67 1.21 -18.07 30.75
CA LYS A 67 -0.11 -17.47 30.55
C LYS A 67 -0.04 -15.96 30.38
N GLU A 68 0.73 -15.27 31.21
CA GLU A 68 0.95 -13.81 31.06
C GLU A 68 1.58 -13.46 29.71
N LYS A 69 2.61 -14.21 29.29
CA LYS A 69 3.26 -14.01 27.99
C LYS A 69 2.30 -14.25 26.83
N TYR A 70 1.44 -15.26 26.95
CA TYR A 70 0.45 -15.58 25.95
C TYR A 70 -0.61 -14.47 25.85
N ASP A 71 -1.14 -13.98 26.98
CA ASP A 71 -2.11 -12.88 27.02
C ASP A 71 -1.51 -11.58 26.43
N ALA A 72 -0.24 -11.32 26.72
CA ALA A 72 0.49 -10.19 26.13
C ALA A 72 0.67 -10.35 24.61
N LEU A 73 0.97 -11.57 24.13
CA LEU A 73 1.09 -11.87 22.70
C LEU A 73 -0.25 -11.68 21.99
N GLN A 74 -1.34 -12.19 22.56
CA GLN A 74 -2.68 -11.98 22.01
C GLN A 74 -3.07 -10.50 21.96
N GLY A 75 -2.68 -9.72 22.98
CA GLY A 75 -2.86 -8.28 23.01
C GLY A 75 -2.15 -7.60 21.82
N ARG A 76 -0.89 -7.93 21.58
CA ARG A 76 -0.11 -7.42 20.44
C ARG A 76 -0.70 -7.83 19.10
N MET A 77 -1.15 -9.05 18.96
CA MET A 77 -1.80 -9.53 17.73
C MET A 77 -3.08 -8.76 17.43
N ARG A 78 -3.89 -8.45 18.46
CA ARG A 78 -5.09 -7.60 18.29
C ARG A 78 -4.74 -6.17 17.89
N GLU A 79 -3.68 -5.60 18.43
CA GLU A 79 -3.18 -4.28 18.04
C GLU A 79 -2.73 -4.27 16.56
N VAL A 80 -1.95 -5.27 16.14
CA VAL A 80 -1.53 -5.41 14.73
C VAL A 80 -2.73 -5.56 13.81
N LYS A 81 -3.73 -6.36 14.20
CA LYS A 81 -4.99 -6.51 13.44
C LYS A 81 -5.73 -5.18 13.30
N GLY A 82 -5.76 -4.37 14.35
CA GLY A 82 -6.38 -3.03 14.32
C GLY A 82 -5.65 -2.07 13.38
N LYS A 83 -4.32 -2.02 13.45
CA LYS A 83 -3.50 -1.20 12.55
C LYS A 83 -3.64 -1.64 11.08
N LEU A 84 -3.71 -2.95 10.85
CA LEU A 84 -3.92 -3.47 9.50
C LEU A 84 -5.30 -3.09 8.95
N ALA A 85 -6.35 -3.15 9.78
CA ALA A 85 -7.69 -2.69 9.38
C ALA A 85 -7.71 -1.20 9.01
N GLU A 86 -7.00 -0.34 9.75
CA GLU A 86 -6.85 1.08 9.42
C GLU A 86 -6.13 1.30 8.07
N LEU A 87 -5.10 0.50 7.79
CA LEU A 87 -4.40 0.56 6.50
C LEU A 87 -5.28 0.10 5.34
N GLU A 88 -6.10 -0.92 5.54
CA GLU A 88 -7.06 -1.43 4.56
C GLU A 88 -8.17 -0.41 4.25
N GLU A 89 -8.67 0.28 5.27
CA GLU A 89 -9.64 1.36 5.13
C GLU A 89 -9.05 2.53 4.33
N ARG A 90 -7.83 2.98 4.66
CA ARG A 90 -7.12 4.01 3.88
C ARG A 90 -6.88 3.60 2.44
N ASP A 91 -6.56 2.34 2.20
CA ASP A 91 -6.39 1.80 0.85
C ASP A 91 -7.69 1.94 0.04
N ASN A 92 -8.82 1.50 0.61
CA ASN A 92 -10.10 1.51 -0.08
C ASN A 92 -10.70 2.91 -0.23
N GLU A 93 -10.63 3.76 0.80
CA GLU A 93 -11.32 5.04 0.84
C GLU A 93 -10.50 6.19 0.24
N ILE A 94 -9.17 6.13 0.30
CA ILE A 94 -8.31 7.21 -0.17
C ILE A 94 -7.61 6.81 -1.47
N TYR A 95 -6.75 5.79 -1.42
CA TYR A 95 -5.88 5.51 -2.57
C TYR A 95 -6.68 5.02 -3.79
N ARG A 96 -7.59 4.06 -3.59
CA ARG A 96 -8.37 3.53 -4.71
C ARG A 96 -9.36 4.52 -5.28
N VAL A 97 -9.92 5.40 -4.45
CA VAL A 97 -10.79 6.50 -4.92
C VAL A 97 -10.01 7.50 -5.78
N ILE A 98 -8.79 7.91 -5.35
CA ILE A 98 -7.94 8.85 -6.13
C ILE A 98 -7.57 8.27 -7.50
N PHE A 99 -7.37 6.95 -7.59
CA PHE A 99 -6.99 6.27 -8.83
C PHE A 99 -8.15 5.61 -9.57
N GLU A 100 -9.41 5.88 -9.15
CA GLU A 100 -10.63 5.34 -9.77
C GLU A 100 -10.62 3.79 -9.83
N ALA A 101 -9.95 3.13 -8.84
CA ALA A 101 -9.86 1.68 -8.75
C ALA A 101 -10.95 1.11 -7.84
N SER A 102 -11.38 -0.12 -8.12
CA SER A 102 -12.37 -0.80 -7.29
C SER A 102 -11.79 -1.18 -5.92
N PRO A 103 -12.57 -1.04 -4.81
CA PRO A 103 -12.17 -1.50 -3.49
C PRO A 103 -11.88 -3.01 -3.48
N ILE A 104 -10.92 -3.44 -2.64
CA ILE A 104 -10.64 -4.87 -2.45
C ILE A 104 -11.66 -5.44 -1.45
N PRO A 105 -12.46 -6.45 -1.84
CA PRO A 105 -13.42 -7.07 -0.94
C PRO A 105 -12.72 -7.80 0.22
N ASP A 106 -13.34 -7.79 1.40
CA ASP A 106 -12.84 -8.49 2.60
C ASP A 106 -12.64 -10.00 2.35
N SER A 107 -13.49 -10.61 1.52
CA SER A 107 -13.35 -12.01 1.14
C SER A 107 -12.03 -12.32 0.43
N THR A 108 -11.49 -11.36 -0.31
CA THR A 108 -10.18 -11.48 -0.97
C THR A 108 -9.05 -11.29 0.04
N ARG A 109 -9.22 -10.37 1.01
CA ARG A 109 -8.23 -10.08 2.05
C ARG A 109 -8.10 -11.22 3.06
N MET A 110 -9.21 -11.84 3.45
CA MET A 110 -9.20 -12.94 4.41
C MET A 110 -8.70 -14.27 3.82
N GLY A 111 -8.76 -14.42 2.50
CA GLY A 111 -8.48 -15.68 1.82
C GLY A 111 -9.50 -16.76 2.18
N LYS A 112 -9.48 -17.88 1.48
CA LYS A 112 -10.23 -19.08 1.92
C LYS A 112 -9.43 -19.72 3.06
N VAL A 113 -9.70 -19.33 4.30
CA VAL A 113 -9.23 -20.08 5.47
C VAL A 113 -10.01 -21.39 5.46
N LYS A 114 -9.37 -22.47 5.01
CA LYS A 114 -9.86 -23.84 5.26
C LYS A 114 -9.82 -24.07 6.76
N ARG A 115 -10.92 -23.73 7.43
CA ARG A 115 -11.05 -23.74 8.89
C ARG A 115 -11.06 -25.17 9.47
N ASP A 116 -11.18 -26.21 8.63
CA ASP A 116 -11.74 -27.47 9.07
C ASP A 116 -10.74 -28.64 9.18
N GLU A 117 -9.57 -28.63 8.57
CA GLU A 117 -8.66 -29.79 8.58
C GLU A 117 -7.46 -29.64 9.53
N GLU A 118 -6.85 -28.46 9.66
CA GLU A 118 -5.71 -28.23 10.55
C GLU A 118 -6.14 -28.03 12.01
N ALA A 119 -7.31 -27.42 12.25
CA ALA A 119 -7.85 -27.26 13.60
C ALA A 119 -8.30 -28.60 14.22
N ALA A 120 -8.81 -29.54 13.42
CA ALA A 120 -9.22 -30.88 13.87
C ALA A 120 -8.01 -31.76 14.28
N GLN A 121 -6.86 -31.61 13.65
CA GLN A 121 -5.64 -32.36 14.01
C GLN A 121 -5.00 -31.86 15.31
N LEU A 122 -5.23 -30.61 15.70
CA LEU A 122 -4.66 -30.00 16.90
C LEU A 122 -5.51 -30.22 18.17
N GLN A 123 -6.75 -30.71 18.05
CA GLN A 123 -7.68 -30.90 19.19
C GLN A 123 -7.33 -32.05 20.16
N SER A 124 -6.25 -32.81 19.93
CA SER A 124 -5.92 -33.97 20.75
C SER A 124 -5.20 -33.69 22.09
N PHE A 125 -4.84 -32.45 22.40
CA PHE A 125 -4.16 -32.04 23.64
C PHE A 125 -4.82 -30.82 24.29
N ALA A 126 -4.93 -30.78 25.63
CA ALA A 126 -5.53 -29.66 26.38
C ALA A 126 -4.84 -28.29 26.22
N SER A 127 -3.60 -28.27 25.72
CA SER A 127 -2.88 -27.05 25.26
C SER A 127 -3.17 -26.69 23.80
N SER A 128 -3.94 -27.52 23.08
CA SER A 128 -4.16 -27.42 21.63
C SER A 128 -5.12 -26.33 21.22
N GLU A 129 -6.12 -26.01 22.04
CA GLU A 129 -7.11 -24.99 21.72
C GLU A 129 -6.46 -23.59 21.65
N ILE A 130 -5.50 -23.32 22.54
CA ILE A 130 -4.73 -22.07 22.57
C ILE A 130 -3.80 -21.98 21.36
N ILE A 131 -3.10 -23.06 21.02
CA ILE A 131 -2.19 -23.12 19.88
C ILE A 131 -2.99 -23.04 18.58
N ALA A 132 -4.12 -23.74 18.48
CA ALA A 132 -4.99 -23.72 17.30
C ALA A 132 -5.57 -22.32 17.05
N SER A 133 -6.10 -21.66 18.07
CA SER A 133 -6.66 -20.29 17.94
C SER A 133 -5.60 -19.28 17.54
N THR A 134 -4.38 -19.41 18.06
CA THR A 134 -3.26 -18.51 17.72
C THR A 134 -2.77 -18.72 16.29
N SER A 135 -2.67 -19.99 15.84
CA SER A 135 -2.25 -20.30 14.48
C SER A 135 -3.26 -19.84 13.44
N VAL A 136 -4.55 -19.96 13.71
CA VAL A 136 -5.62 -19.42 12.85
C VAL A 136 -5.53 -17.90 12.74
N LEU A 137 -5.33 -17.20 13.86
CA LEU A 137 -5.19 -15.74 13.86
C LEU A 137 -3.91 -15.29 13.13
N LEU A 138 -2.79 -15.99 13.31
CA LEU A 138 -1.55 -15.72 12.57
C LEU A 138 -1.75 -15.90 11.07
N LYS A 139 -2.41 -16.97 10.64
CA LYS A 139 -2.69 -17.24 9.23
C LYS A 139 -3.63 -16.18 8.63
N GLU A 140 -4.64 -15.73 9.38
CA GLU A 140 -5.50 -14.62 8.97
C GLU A 140 -4.67 -13.34 8.77
N LEU A 141 -3.81 -12.98 9.74
CA LEU A 141 -2.96 -11.80 9.64
C LEU A 141 -1.97 -11.89 8.47
N ASP A 142 -1.34 -13.05 8.24
CA ASP A 142 -0.43 -13.28 7.13
C ASP A 142 -1.13 -13.08 5.77
N ASN A 143 -2.34 -13.64 5.61
CA ASN A 143 -3.14 -13.46 4.41
C ASN A 143 -3.50 -11.99 4.16
N ARG A 144 -3.92 -11.27 5.21
CA ARG A 144 -4.27 -9.86 5.12
C ARG A 144 -3.06 -8.98 4.78
N VAL A 145 -1.90 -9.26 5.39
CA VAL A 145 -0.64 -8.56 5.08
C VAL A 145 -0.25 -8.78 3.63
N LYS A 146 -0.28 -10.02 3.13
CA LYS A 146 0.01 -10.33 1.72
C LYS A 146 -0.95 -9.63 0.75
N ALA A 147 -2.23 -9.59 1.08
CA ALA A 147 -3.22 -8.87 0.29
C ALA A 147 -2.94 -7.36 0.27
N GLN A 148 -2.54 -6.78 1.42
CA GLN A 148 -2.19 -5.36 1.50
C GLN A 148 -0.90 -5.03 0.75
N GLU A 149 0.11 -5.91 0.80
CA GLU A 149 1.33 -5.77 0.01
C GLU A 149 1.04 -5.80 -1.50
N ALA A 150 0.19 -6.73 -1.94
CA ALA A 150 -0.24 -6.79 -3.33
C ALA A 150 -0.99 -5.52 -3.75
N SER A 151 -1.85 -4.97 -2.88
CA SER A 151 -2.56 -3.71 -3.11
C SER A 151 -1.60 -2.54 -3.27
N TYR A 152 -0.61 -2.39 -2.40
CA TYR A 152 0.37 -1.31 -2.50
C TYR A 152 1.22 -1.41 -3.77
N ASN A 153 1.56 -2.62 -4.21
CA ASN A 153 2.25 -2.83 -5.48
C ASN A 153 1.38 -2.42 -6.69
N GLU A 154 0.08 -2.60 -6.60
CA GLU A 154 -0.89 -2.13 -7.62
C GLU A 154 -0.99 -0.61 -7.60
N ILE A 155 -1.13 0.01 -6.42
CA ILE A 155 -1.16 1.47 -6.26
C ILE A 155 0.12 2.12 -6.80
N ASP A 156 1.31 1.56 -6.52
CA ASP A 156 2.58 2.06 -7.06
C ASP A 156 2.58 2.10 -8.59
N LYS A 157 2.03 1.05 -9.23
CA LYS A 157 1.83 1.04 -10.70
C LYS A 157 0.86 2.11 -11.16
N MET A 158 -0.26 2.31 -10.44
CA MET A 158 -1.23 3.36 -10.76
C MET A 158 -0.63 4.76 -10.63
N VAL A 159 0.17 5.01 -9.58
CA VAL A 159 0.91 6.27 -9.38
C VAL A 159 1.86 6.53 -10.54
N LYS A 160 2.67 5.54 -10.90
CA LYS A 160 3.61 5.64 -12.03
C LYS A 160 2.89 5.90 -13.34
N ASN A 161 1.80 5.19 -13.61
CA ASN A 161 0.97 5.41 -14.79
C ASN A 161 0.37 6.81 -14.81
N LYS A 162 -0.12 7.32 -13.68
CA LYS A 162 -0.66 8.69 -13.57
C LYS A 162 0.41 9.73 -13.81
N GLN A 163 1.60 9.56 -13.25
CA GLN A 163 2.74 10.45 -13.49
C GLN A 163 3.13 10.46 -14.97
N GLN A 164 3.25 9.29 -15.59
CA GLN A 164 3.54 9.18 -17.02
C GLN A 164 2.45 9.84 -17.87
N MET A 165 1.18 9.61 -17.54
CA MET A 165 0.05 10.24 -18.21
C MET A 165 0.14 11.78 -18.11
N LEU A 166 0.36 12.32 -16.90
CA LEU A 166 0.46 13.77 -16.69
C LEU A 166 1.68 14.37 -17.40
N ALA A 167 2.80 13.65 -17.48
CA ALA A 167 3.96 14.07 -18.26
C ALA A 167 3.68 14.05 -19.77
N SER A 168 2.85 13.13 -20.24
CA SER A 168 2.50 12.94 -21.65
C SER A 168 1.44 13.92 -22.14
N ILE A 169 0.58 14.48 -21.27
CA ILE A 169 -0.41 15.46 -21.69
C ILE A 169 0.29 16.73 -22.19
N PRO A 170 -0.02 17.25 -23.39
CA PRO A 170 0.50 18.54 -23.87
C PRO A 170 0.03 19.67 -22.96
N ALA A 171 0.92 20.23 -22.14
CA ALA A 171 0.50 21.13 -21.05
C ALA A 171 1.22 22.48 -21.04
N ILE A 172 2.12 22.72 -22.00
CA ILE A 172 2.84 23.99 -22.17
C ILE A 172 2.68 24.49 -23.61
N GLN A 173 2.95 25.78 -23.83
CA GLN A 173 2.97 26.36 -25.16
C GLN A 173 4.17 25.89 -25.96
N PRO A 174 4.04 25.69 -27.30
CA PRO A 174 5.14 25.23 -28.16
C PRO A 174 6.22 26.29 -28.35
N VAL A 175 5.88 27.57 -28.17
CA VAL A 175 6.77 28.70 -28.26
C VAL A 175 6.66 29.53 -26.99
N SER A 176 7.80 30.04 -26.48
CA SER A 176 7.78 30.90 -25.28
C SER A 176 6.93 32.16 -25.54
N ASN A 177 5.87 32.33 -24.78
CA ASN A 177 4.89 33.40 -24.97
C ASN A 177 4.47 34.02 -23.63
N LYS A 178 5.48 34.38 -22.81
CA LYS A 178 5.23 34.92 -21.45
C LYS A 178 4.33 36.15 -21.42
N ASP A 179 4.39 36.98 -22.46
CA ASP A 179 3.62 38.20 -22.58
C ASP A 179 2.30 38.02 -23.33
N LEU A 180 1.96 36.78 -23.75
CA LEU A 180 0.80 36.43 -24.59
C LEU A 180 0.70 37.25 -25.92
N LYS A 181 1.86 37.67 -26.49
CA LYS A 181 1.90 38.48 -27.70
C LYS A 181 1.95 37.66 -28.99
N HIS A 182 2.14 36.34 -28.86
CA HIS A 182 2.45 35.47 -30.00
C HIS A 182 1.29 34.70 -30.58
N ILE A 183 0.04 34.90 -30.09
CA ILE A 183 -1.15 34.25 -30.67
C ILE A 183 -1.58 35.06 -31.87
N ALA A 184 -1.53 34.43 -33.03
CA ALA A 184 -1.88 35.06 -34.29
C ALA A 184 -3.26 34.56 -34.82
N SER A 185 -3.55 33.28 -34.65
CA SER A 185 -4.76 32.67 -35.16
C SER A 185 -5.22 31.49 -34.33
N GLY A 186 -6.53 31.45 -34.05
CA GLY A 186 -7.19 30.45 -33.25
C GLY A 186 -7.68 29.25 -34.04
N PHE A 187 -8.12 28.23 -33.29
CA PHE A 187 -8.75 27.01 -33.80
C PHE A 187 -10.17 27.25 -34.32
N GLY A 188 -10.57 26.55 -35.38
CA GLY A 188 -11.93 26.61 -35.92
C GLY A 188 -12.04 27.27 -37.27
N TYR A 189 -13.29 27.60 -37.68
CA TYR A 189 -13.53 28.23 -38.97
C TYR A 189 -13.10 29.68 -38.99
N ARG A 190 -12.31 30.08 -40.02
CA ARG A 190 -11.78 31.42 -40.22
C ARG A 190 -11.60 31.75 -41.70
N ILE A 191 -11.38 32.99 -42.03
CA ILE A 191 -11.09 33.42 -43.43
C ILE A 191 -9.62 33.11 -43.73
N ASP A 192 -9.42 32.24 -44.73
CA ASP A 192 -8.08 31.93 -45.27
C ASP A 192 -7.41 33.21 -45.79
N PRO A 193 -6.16 33.53 -45.38
CA PRO A 193 -5.53 34.78 -45.77
C PRO A 193 -5.17 34.84 -47.24
N ILE A 194 -4.98 33.69 -47.90
CA ILE A 194 -4.56 33.60 -49.31
C ILE A 194 -5.80 33.60 -50.21
N TYR A 195 -6.76 32.65 -49.95
CA TYR A 195 -7.90 32.42 -50.83
C TYR A 195 -9.16 33.24 -50.46
N LYS A 196 -9.17 33.92 -49.32
CA LYS A 196 -10.30 34.75 -48.84
C LYS A 196 -11.61 33.95 -48.69
N THR A 197 -11.52 32.64 -48.50
CA THR A 197 -12.67 31.76 -48.28
C THR A 197 -12.68 31.24 -46.85
N MET A 198 -13.84 30.79 -46.39
CA MET A 198 -13.94 30.13 -45.07
C MET A 198 -13.22 28.81 -45.10
N LYS A 199 -12.24 28.65 -44.20
CA LYS A 199 -11.44 27.43 -44.04
C LYS A 199 -11.39 27.05 -42.59
N TYR A 200 -11.39 25.76 -42.35
CA TYR A 200 -11.22 25.20 -41.01
C TYR A 200 -9.72 25.16 -40.65
N HIS A 201 -9.37 25.80 -39.53
CA HIS A 201 -8.05 25.80 -38.96
C HIS A 201 -7.97 24.79 -37.83
N ALA A 202 -7.16 23.78 -37.99
CA ALA A 202 -7.09 22.61 -37.13
C ALA A 202 -6.14 22.76 -35.93
N GLY A 203 -5.58 23.96 -35.76
CA GLY A 203 -4.57 24.24 -34.75
C GLY A 203 -4.61 25.66 -34.20
N LEU A 204 -3.52 26.07 -33.60
CA LEU A 204 -3.26 27.40 -33.09
C LEU A 204 -1.95 27.93 -33.66
N ASP A 205 -1.93 29.14 -34.21
CA ASP A 205 -0.72 29.75 -34.77
C ASP A 205 -0.04 30.66 -33.75
N PHE A 206 1.23 30.40 -33.50
CA PHE A 206 2.09 31.23 -32.68
C PHE A 206 3.04 32.05 -33.58
N ALA A 207 2.73 33.33 -33.80
CA ALA A 207 3.61 34.25 -34.51
C ALA A 207 4.87 34.51 -33.69
N ALA A 208 6.02 34.20 -34.25
CA ALA A 208 7.30 34.45 -33.60
C ALA A 208 8.39 34.63 -34.66
N PRO A 209 9.46 35.39 -34.36
CA PRO A 209 10.58 35.56 -35.29
C PRO A 209 11.16 34.24 -35.77
N SER A 210 11.55 34.17 -37.04
CA SER A 210 12.24 33.00 -37.57
C SER A 210 13.51 32.70 -36.74
N GLY A 211 13.72 31.44 -36.42
CA GLY A 211 14.78 31.00 -35.51
C GLY A 211 14.41 30.94 -34.02
N THR A 212 13.17 31.32 -33.62
CA THR A 212 12.67 31.12 -32.25
C THR A 212 12.57 29.63 -31.96
N PRO A 213 13.03 29.14 -30.79
CA PRO A 213 12.92 27.72 -30.44
C PRO A 213 11.49 27.25 -30.32
N ILE A 214 11.22 26.04 -30.82
CA ILE A 214 9.95 25.31 -30.66
C ILE A 214 10.20 24.17 -29.69
N TYR A 215 9.33 24.02 -28.68
CA TYR A 215 9.48 23.08 -27.59
C TYR A 215 8.42 21.97 -27.65
N ALA A 216 8.79 20.76 -27.22
CA ALA A 216 7.85 19.65 -27.01
C ALA A 216 6.89 20.03 -25.88
N THR A 217 5.59 19.93 -26.13
CA THR A 217 4.55 20.33 -25.16
C THR A 217 4.23 19.26 -24.13
N GLY A 218 4.65 18.01 -24.36
CA GLY A 218 4.54 16.85 -23.47
C GLY A 218 5.66 15.84 -23.73
N ASP A 219 5.85 14.90 -22.80
CA ASP A 219 6.75 13.76 -23.00
C ASP A 219 6.22 12.87 -24.13
N GLY A 220 7.09 12.30 -24.96
CA GLY A 220 6.66 11.45 -26.05
C GLY A 220 7.79 10.92 -26.91
N THR A 221 7.40 10.36 -28.06
CA THR A 221 8.32 9.88 -29.09
C THR A 221 7.98 10.59 -30.39
N VAL A 222 8.97 11.10 -31.08
CA VAL A 222 8.81 11.69 -32.41
C VAL A 222 8.31 10.60 -33.36
N GLU A 223 7.08 10.76 -33.84
CA GLU A 223 6.48 9.83 -34.82
C GLU A 223 6.95 10.17 -36.23
N GLU A 224 7.03 11.46 -36.54
CA GLU A 224 7.44 11.97 -37.84
C GLU A 224 8.29 13.24 -37.69
N ALA A 225 9.30 13.37 -38.51
CA ALA A 225 10.09 14.60 -38.71
C ALA A 225 10.33 14.72 -40.23
N SER A 226 9.51 15.53 -40.88
CA SER A 226 9.39 15.58 -42.34
C SER A 226 9.80 16.95 -42.89
N LEU A 227 10.57 16.93 -43.95
CA LEU A 227 10.89 18.11 -44.76
C LEU A 227 9.89 18.22 -45.91
N SER A 228 9.22 19.34 -46.04
CA SER A 228 8.20 19.55 -47.10
C SER A 228 8.07 21.01 -47.44
N ASP A 229 7.79 21.29 -48.71
CA ASP A 229 7.49 22.64 -49.21
C ASP A 229 6.01 22.90 -49.43
N VAL A 230 5.14 21.94 -49.01
CA VAL A 230 3.68 22.07 -49.14
C VAL A 230 2.98 21.82 -47.80
N GLY A 231 1.77 22.27 -47.68
CA GLY A 231 0.95 22.10 -46.48
C GLY A 231 1.65 22.60 -45.22
N TYR A 232 1.89 21.73 -44.25
CA TYR A 232 2.57 22.05 -42.99
C TYR A 232 4.05 22.44 -43.11
N GLY A 233 4.62 22.39 -44.33
CA GLY A 233 6.05 22.61 -44.51
C GLY A 233 6.91 21.59 -43.74
N ASN A 234 8.08 22.05 -43.29
CA ASN A 234 8.88 21.23 -42.36
C ASN A 234 8.13 21.08 -41.04
N HIS A 235 7.89 19.86 -40.60
CA HIS A 235 7.07 19.63 -39.42
C HIS A 235 7.54 18.40 -38.60
N VAL A 236 7.14 18.41 -37.32
CA VAL A 236 7.37 17.33 -36.38
C VAL A 236 6.02 16.90 -35.82
N ILE A 237 5.80 15.58 -35.76
CA ILE A 237 4.66 14.98 -35.06
C ILE A 237 5.22 14.19 -33.88
N ILE A 238 4.67 14.42 -32.68
CA ILE A 238 5.03 13.68 -31.47
C ILE A 238 3.83 12.84 -31.05
N ARG A 239 4.07 11.56 -30.78
CA ARG A 239 3.13 10.66 -30.13
C ARG A 239 3.43 10.61 -28.63
N HIS A 240 2.51 11.10 -27.80
CA HIS A 240 2.66 11.21 -26.34
C HIS A 240 2.15 9.99 -25.57
N GLY A 241 1.43 9.08 -26.24
CA GLY A 241 0.67 8.02 -25.58
C GLY A 241 -0.69 8.54 -25.10
N TYR A 242 -1.45 7.71 -24.40
CA TYR A 242 -2.78 8.02 -23.85
C TYR A 242 -3.74 8.71 -24.83
N GLY A 243 -3.59 8.42 -26.14
CA GLY A 243 -4.38 8.98 -27.20
C GLY A 243 -3.97 10.38 -27.66
N TYR A 244 -2.89 10.97 -27.14
CA TYR A 244 -2.42 12.31 -27.52
C TYR A 244 -1.33 12.25 -28.59
N LYS A 245 -1.46 13.14 -29.58
CA LYS A 245 -0.39 13.54 -30.50
C LYS A 245 -0.36 15.06 -30.65
N THR A 246 0.78 15.60 -31.00
CA THR A 246 0.95 17.02 -31.34
C THR A 246 1.70 17.16 -32.65
N LEU A 247 1.34 18.22 -33.43
CA LEU A 247 2.00 18.61 -34.66
C LEU A 247 2.56 20.02 -34.51
N TYR A 248 3.78 20.22 -35.01
CA TYR A 248 4.50 21.48 -35.06
C TYR A 248 4.92 21.76 -36.49
N GLY A 249 4.26 22.74 -37.15
CA GLY A 249 4.43 23.05 -38.57
C GLY A 249 5.30 24.26 -38.85
N HIS A 250 5.54 24.49 -40.13
CA HIS A 250 6.24 25.60 -40.75
C HIS A 250 7.65 25.88 -40.23
N MET A 251 8.35 24.81 -39.75
CA MET A 251 9.64 24.91 -39.10
C MET A 251 10.74 25.37 -40.09
N LEU A 252 11.66 26.21 -39.63
CA LEU A 252 12.88 26.56 -40.36
C LEU A 252 13.79 25.32 -40.53
N ARG A 253 13.99 24.63 -39.42
CA ARG A 253 14.76 23.39 -39.32
C ARG A 253 14.38 22.59 -38.08
N MET A 254 14.56 21.30 -38.13
CA MET A 254 14.31 20.38 -37.03
C MET A 254 15.64 19.99 -36.33
N LYS A 255 15.60 19.77 -35.04
CA LYS A 255 16.68 19.23 -34.20
C LYS A 255 16.53 17.74 -33.93
N VAL A 256 15.33 17.22 -34.03
CA VAL A 256 14.94 15.84 -33.66
C VAL A 256 14.72 14.98 -34.91
N LYS A 257 14.71 13.65 -34.72
CA LYS A 257 14.50 12.64 -35.76
C LYS A 257 13.33 11.74 -35.39
N ALA A 258 12.67 11.11 -36.36
CA ALA A 258 11.68 10.06 -36.12
C ALA A 258 12.27 8.93 -35.23
N GLY A 259 11.46 8.43 -34.31
CA GLY A 259 11.85 7.45 -33.28
C GLY A 259 12.55 8.02 -32.04
N GLN A 260 12.93 9.29 -32.03
CA GLN A 260 13.60 9.92 -30.88
C GLN A 260 12.61 10.16 -29.73
N ALA A 261 12.98 9.74 -28.51
CA ALA A 261 12.26 10.12 -27.29
C ALA A 261 12.55 11.58 -26.94
N VAL A 262 11.54 12.32 -26.54
CA VAL A 262 11.61 13.73 -26.12
C VAL A 262 10.84 13.94 -24.81
N LYS A 263 11.33 14.89 -24.02
CA LYS A 263 10.69 15.35 -22.79
C LYS A 263 9.98 16.68 -23.03
N ARG A 264 8.95 16.96 -22.24
CA ARG A 264 8.30 18.27 -22.21
C ARG A 264 9.35 19.36 -21.99
N GLY A 265 9.36 20.39 -22.87
CA GLY A 265 10.34 21.47 -22.83
C GLY A 265 11.60 21.20 -23.66
N ASP A 266 11.79 20.03 -24.26
CA ASP A 266 12.91 19.79 -25.19
C ASP A 266 12.73 20.59 -26.47
N VAL A 267 13.83 21.14 -26.99
CA VAL A 267 13.83 21.88 -28.27
C VAL A 267 13.70 20.90 -29.42
N LEU A 268 12.60 21.00 -30.17
CA LEU A 268 12.30 20.21 -31.37
C LEU A 268 12.96 20.80 -32.62
N GLY A 269 13.08 22.10 -32.69
CA GLY A 269 13.59 22.87 -33.84
C GLY A 269 13.32 24.35 -33.66
N TRP A 270 13.16 25.04 -34.78
CA TRP A 270 13.03 26.50 -34.80
C TRP A 270 11.92 26.95 -35.74
N VAL A 271 11.24 28.04 -35.35
CA VAL A 271 10.19 28.71 -36.12
C VAL A 271 10.72 29.12 -37.48
N GLY A 272 9.94 28.89 -38.52
CA GLY A 272 10.20 29.29 -39.89
C GLY A 272 8.93 29.76 -40.61
N SER A 273 8.93 29.65 -41.93
CA SER A 273 7.80 29.95 -42.81
C SER A 273 7.82 29.04 -44.04
N THR A 274 8.07 27.74 -43.81
CA THR A 274 8.09 26.70 -44.87
C THR A 274 6.68 26.20 -45.18
N GLY A 275 6.45 25.66 -46.39
CA GLY A 275 5.14 25.17 -46.82
C GLY A 275 4.15 26.31 -47.08
N LYS A 276 2.85 26.07 -46.77
CA LYS A 276 1.81 27.06 -46.95
C LYS A 276 1.79 28.04 -45.77
N SER A 277 2.55 29.12 -45.85
CA SER A 277 2.70 30.11 -44.80
C SER A 277 2.91 31.54 -45.40
N THR A 278 2.30 32.54 -44.79
CA THR A 278 2.41 33.96 -45.20
C THR A 278 3.47 34.73 -44.36
N GLY A 279 3.99 34.12 -43.33
CA GLY A 279 5.02 34.74 -42.47
C GLY A 279 5.49 33.81 -41.35
N PRO A 280 6.58 34.14 -40.64
CA PRO A 280 7.15 33.28 -39.62
C PRO A 280 6.17 33.00 -38.47
N HIS A 281 5.82 31.73 -38.24
CA HIS A 281 4.97 31.26 -37.15
C HIS A 281 5.20 29.77 -36.89
N CYS A 282 4.73 29.27 -35.72
CA CYS A 282 4.59 27.85 -35.43
C CYS A 282 3.12 27.49 -35.50
N HIS A 283 2.72 26.68 -36.46
CA HIS A 283 1.41 26.03 -36.48
C HIS A 283 1.46 24.86 -35.52
N TYR A 284 0.50 24.84 -34.57
CA TYR A 284 0.48 23.83 -33.51
C TYR A 284 -0.90 23.17 -33.41
N GLU A 285 -0.91 21.84 -33.51
CA GLU A 285 -2.13 21.05 -33.36
C GLU A 285 -2.03 20.10 -32.17
N VAL A 286 -3.15 19.89 -31.47
CA VAL A 286 -3.36 18.80 -30.50
C VAL A 286 -4.39 17.83 -31.08
N ILE A 287 -4.04 16.56 -31.10
CA ILE A 287 -4.87 15.47 -31.58
C ILE A 287 -5.15 14.55 -30.39
N LYS A 288 -6.41 14.30 -30.09
CA LYS A 288 -6.85 13.37 -29.04
C LYS A 288 -7.72 12.27 -29.63
N ASN A 289 -7.27 11.01 -29.49
CA ASN A 289 -7.94 9.83 -30.03
C ASN A 289 -8.25 9.89 -31.54
N GLY A 290 -7.44 10.63 -32.31
CA GLY A 290 -7.62 10.83 -33.75
C GLY A 290 -8.33 12.13 -34.14
N ASP A 291 -9.00 12.79 -33.21
CA ASP A 291 -9.69 14.05 -33.46
C ASP A 291 -8.80 15.25 -33.13
N LYS A 292 -8.84 16.26 -33.98
CA LYS A 292 -8.18 17.55 -33.73
C LYS A 292 -8.99 18.37 -32.76
N VAL A 293 -8.34 18.78 -31.67
CA VAL A 293 -9.00 19.52 -30.57
C VAL A 293 -8.33 20.90 -30.39
N ASP A 294 -9.07 21.87 -29.84
CA ASP A 294 -8.56 23.22 -29.63
C ASP A 294 -7.38 23.22 -28.64
N PRO A 295 -6.15 23.60 -29.09
CA PRO A 295 -4.96 23.56 -28.26
C PRO A 295 -4.99 24.51 -27.08
N VAL A 296 -5.81 25.54 -27.10
CA VAL A 296 -5.86 26.56 -26.02
C VAL A 296 -6.16 25.96 -24.67
N TYR A 297 -6.95 24.87 -24.63
CA TYR A 297 -7.35 24.20 -23.38
C TYR A 297 -6.25 23.37 -22.72
N PHE A 298 -5.08 23.27 -23.35
CA PHE A 298 -3.97 22.43 -22.88
C PHE A 298 -2.82 23.19 -22.20
N PHE A 299 -2.85 24.53 -22.15
CA PHE A 299 -1.72 25.32 -21.63
C PHE A 299 -1.82 25.63 -20.11
N PHE A 300 -2.37 24.71 -19.35
CA PHE A 300 -2.64 24.90 -17.91
C PHE A 300 -1.40 24.93 -17.02
N ASN A 301 -0.23 24.43 -17.50
CA ASN A 301 1.01 24.50 -16.75
C ASN A 301 1.80 25.81 -16.94
N ASP A 302 1.47 26.57 -17.98
CA ASP A 302 2.20 27.77 -18.36
C ASP A 302 1.49 29.07 -17.98
N LEU A 303 0.21 29.02 -17.68
CA LEU A 303 -0.66 30.18 -17.56
C LEU A 303 -1.32 30.29 -16.20
N THR A 304 -1.41 31.53 -15.68
CA THR A 304 -2.33 31.83 -14.58
C THR A 304 -3.78 31.83 -15.11
N PRO A 305 -4.80 31.74 -14.24
CA PRO A 305 -6.20 31.84 -14.65
C PRO A 305 -6.50 33.11 -15.48
N GLU A 306 -5.94 34.26 -15.10
CA GLU A 306 -6.13 35.52 -15.79
C GLU A 306 -5.45 35.53 -17.17
N GLN A 307 -4.26 34.92 -17.26
CA GLN A 307 -3.54 34.73 -18.54
C GLN A 307 -4.30 33.78 -19.46
N PHE A 308 -4.90 32.70 -18.90
CA PHE A 308 -5.72 31.78 -19.67
C PHE A 308 -6.96 32.45 -20.26
N ASP A 309 -7.72 33.24 -19.46
CA ASP A 309 -8.87 34.01 -19.94
C ASP A 309 -8.48 34.99 -21.05
N ARG A 310 -7.33 35.65 -20.91
CA ARG A 310 -6.80 36.54 -21.93
C ARG A 310 -6.45 35.80 -23.21
N MET A 311 -5.77 34.66 -23.11
CA MET A 311 -5.41 33.80 -24.23
C MET A 311 -6.65 33.30 -24.96
N LEU A 312 -7.68 32.86 -24.23
CA LEU A 312 -8.94 32.42 -24.80
C LEU A 312 -9.64 33.50 -25.61
N LYS A 313 -9.65 34.73 -25.10
CA LYS A 313 -10.21 35.89 -25.82
C LYS A 313 -9.42 36.18 -27.11
N MET A 314 -8.10 36.15 -27.05
CA MET A 314 -7.24 36.38 -28.22
C MET A 314 -7.40 35.27 -29.27
N ALA A 315 -7.42 34.01 -28.90
CA ALA A 315 -7.64 32.88 -29.80
C ALA A 315 -9.03 32.95 -30.52
N ARG A 316 -10.04 33.47 -29.85
CA ARG A 316 -11.39 33.63 -30.39
C ARG A 316 -11.61 34.91 -31.21
N SER A 317 -10.73 35.91 -31.05
CA SER A 317 -10.91 37.20 -31.74
C SER A 317 -10.61 37.18 -33.24
N GLY A 318 -10.12 36.10 -33.79
CA GLY A 318 -10.02 35.83 -35.22
C GLY A 318 -9.08 36.75 -36.01
N ASN A 319 -8.04 37.33 -35.38
CA ASN A 319 -7.38 38.53 -35.86
C ASN A 319 -6.25 38.35 -36.83
N GLN A 320 -5.80 37.41 -37.34
CA GLN A 320 -4.87 37.22 -38.48
C GLN A 320 -4.56 35.75 -38.73
N SER A 321 -4.75 35.33 -39.94
CA SER A 321 -4.35 33.98 -40.36
C SER A 321 -2.99 34.06 -41.07
N PHE A 322 -2.14 33.08 -40.84
CA PHE A 322 -0.83 32.97 -41.49
C PHE A 322 -0.75 31.79 -42.46
N ASP A 323 -1.73 30.89 -42.51
CA ASP A 323 -1.79 29.71 -43.38
C ASP A 323 -3.18 29.47 -44.05
#